data_b7f43f98fa93eeb00a177e38b0a206da
#
_entry.id   b7f43f98fa93eeb00a177e38b0a206da
#
_cell.length_a   1.000
_cell.length_b   1.000
_cell.length_c   1.000
_cell.angle_alpha   90.00
_cell.angle_beta   90.00
_cell.angle_gamma   90.00
#
_symmetry.space_group_name_H-M   'P 1'
#
loop_
_entity.id
_entity.type
_entity.pdbx_description
1 polymer ?
#
loop_
_entity_poly.entity_id
_entity_poly.type
_entity_poly.pdbx_seq_one_letter_code
_entity_poly.pdbx_strand_id
1 'polypeptide(L)'
;MGLLLTTHPTVEPVSVDEVRAALSVTDSDHDAHLSKLVRAARRRAEAYTYRAFISQAWRLTLDRFPSEIWLPRPPLLSVTTIQYVDTDGVTQTVASSVYRVTANSEPARLTVEYNKSWPTPRNVTECVTINYTAGYGTNPTAVPEEARQAIILMAGEWFDHPANASDGMPVKTIPHNAEWMLHSLRLGKGVAWAGLPAYELVSK
;
A
#
# COMPACT_ATOMS: atom_id res chain seq x y z
N MET A 1 -14.94 4.73 7.87
CA MET A 1 -13.77 4.95 7.00
C MET A 1 -13.36 3.66 6.36
N GLY A 2 -13.04 3.65 5.05
CA GLY A 2 -12.59 2.51 4.27
C GLY A 2 -11.38 2.84 3.40
N LEU A 3 -10.54 1.83 3.12
CA LEU A 3 -9.43 1.92 2.18
C LEU A 3 -9.54 0.76 1.19
N LEU A 4 -9.65 1.08 -0.09
CA LEU A 4 -9.82 0.11 -1.17
C LEU A 4 -8.73 0.28 -2.23
N LEU A 5 -8.09 -0.80 -2.62
CA LEU A 5 -7.23 -0.86 -3.79
C LEU A 5 -8.12 -0.94 -5.04
N THR A 6 -8.10 0.10 -5.88
CA THR A 6 -8.96 0.19 -7.08
C THR A 6 -8.25 -0.28 -8.34
N THR A 7 -6.93 -0.10 -8.41
CA THR A 7 -6.13 -0.57 -9.55
C THR A 7 -4.87 -1.26 -9.04
N HIS A 8 -4.72 -2.51 -9.39
CA HIS A 8 -3.54 -3.30 -9.06
C HIS A 8 -2.31 -2.82 -9.88
N PRO A 9 -1.07 -3.05 -9.38
CA PRO A 9 0.12 -2.81 -10.16
C PRO A 9 0.12 -3.65 -11.45
N THR A 10 0.62 -3.07 -12.52
CA THR A 10 0.76 -3.74 -13.82
C THR A 10 2.08 -4.48 -13.97
N VAL A 11 3.06 -4.14 -13.12
CA VAL A 11 4.38 -4.77 -13.06
C VAL A 11 4.67 -5.19 -11.61
N GLU A 12 5.61 -6.10 -11.45
CA GLU A 12 6.09 -6.51 -10.13
C GLU A 12 7.45 -5.86 -9.84
N PRO A 13 7.83 -5.62 -8.55
CA PRO A 13 9.13 -5.04 -8.18
C PRO A 13 10.31 -5.92 -8.54
N VAL A 14 10.06 -7.21 -8.72
CA VAL A 14 11.05 -8.24 -9.03
C VAL A 14 10.52 -9.09 -10.18
N SER A 15 11.35 -9.35 -11.17
CA SER A 15 11.01 -10.22 -12.29
C SER A 15 11.14 -11.70 -11.90
N VAL A 16 10.49 -12.56 -12.66
CA VAL A 16 10.64 -14.03 -12.51
C VAL A 16 12.09 -14.45 -12.81
N ASP A 17 12.74 -13.78 -13.77
CA ASP A 17 14.15 -14.07 -14.13
C ASP A 17 15.10 -13.78 -12.95
N GLU A 18 14.89 -12.69 -12.22
CA GLU A 18 15.68 -12.37 -11.02
C GLU A 18 15.52 -13.44 -9.94
N VAL A 19 14.29 -13.92 -9.73
CA VAL A 19 14.04 -15.00 -8.76
C VAL A 19 14.65 -16.31 -9.23
N ARG A 20 14.51 -16.67 -10.50
CA ARG A 20 15.17 -17.87 -11.09
C ARG A 20 16.68 -17.84 -10.91
N ALA A 21 17.29 -16.69 -11.20
CA ALA A 21 18.73 -16.51 -11.02
C ALA A 21 19.14 -16.71 -9.54
N ALA A 22 18.38 -16.16 -8.60
CA ALA A 22 18.65 -16.31 -7.18
C ALA A 22 18.50 -17.76 -6.68
N LEU A 23 17.58 -18.51 -7.26
CA LEU A 23 17.34 -19.93 -6.92
C LEU A 23 18.19 -20.90 -7.74
N SER A 24 19.00 -20.40 -8.69
CA SER A 24 19.76 -21.24 -9.63
C SER A 24 18.87 -22.19 -10.47
N VAL A 25 17.61 -21.78 -10.72
CA VAL A 25 16.68 -22.52 -11.58
C VAL A 25 16.93 -22.11 -13.02
N THR A 26 17.27 -23.05 -13.90
CA THR A 26 17.67 -22.76 -15.28
C THR A 26 16.54 -22.91 -16.30
N ASP A 27 15.52 -23.70 -15.95
CA ASP A 27 14.37 -23.94 -16.83
C ASP A 27 13.22 -22.95 -16.54
N SER A 28 12.29 -22.84 -17.48
CA SER A 28 11.11 -21.98 -17.40
C SER A 28 9.83 -22.71 -16.95
N ASP A 29 9.90 -23.98 -16.62
CA ASP A 29 8.74 -24.82 -16.32
C ASP A 29 8.00 -24.32 -15.07
N HIS A 30 8.72 -23.64 -14.19
CA HIS A 30 8.19 -23.07 -12.94
C HIS A 30 7.79 -21.60 -13.01
N ASP A 31 7.96 -20.91 -14.14
CA ASP A 31 7.74 -19.46 -14.26
C ASP A 31 6.32 -19.03 -13.84
N ALA A 32 5.31 -19.79 -14.25
CA ALA A 32 3.92 -19.49 -13.86
C ALA A 32 3.70 -19.59 -12.33
N HIS A 33 4.40 -20.51 -11.68
CA HIS A 33 4.36 -20.66 -10.23
C HIS A 33 5.14 -19.54 -9.53
N LEU A 34 6.37 -19.29 -9.96
CA LEU A 34 7.21 -18.22 -9.44
C LEU A 34 6.53 -16.85 -9.56
N SER A 35 5.88 -16.56 -10.69
CA SER A 35 5.10 -15.33 -10.86
C SER A 35 4.01 -15.14 -9.79
N LYS A 36 3.34 -16.22 -9.40
CA LYS A 36 2.34 -16.18 -8.31
C LYS A 36 3.00 -15.93 -6.96
N LEU A 37 4.15 -16.57 -6.70
CA LEU A 37 4.91 -16.39 -5.46
C LEU A 37 5.44 -14.97 -5.33
N VAL A 38 6.01 -14.40 -6.39
CA VAL A 38 6.47 -12.98 -6.41
C VAL A 38 5.32 -12.04 -6.06
N ARG A 39 4.16 -12.24 -6.68
CA ARG A 39 2.98 -11.42 -6.38
C ARG A 39 2.50 -11.56 -4.94
N ALA A 40 2.51 -12.77 -4.41
CA ALA A 40 2.16 -13.03 -3.01
C ALA A 40 3.17 -12.40 -2.05
N ALA A 41 4.47 -12.54 -2.34
CA ALA A 41 5.56 -11.96 -1.57
C ALA A 41 5.48 -10.44 -1.54
N ARG A 42 5.25 -9.79 -2.70
CA ARG A 42 5.04 -8.33 -2.75
C ARG A 42 3.87 -7.91 -1.86
N ARG A 43 2.70 -8.55 -2.00
CA ARG A 43 1.53 -8.22 -1.18
C ARG A 43 1.81 -8.36 0.31
N ARG A 44 2.56 -9.40 0.68
CA ARG A 44 2.94 -9.63 2.07
C ARG A 44 3.89 -8.56 2.59
N ALA A 45 4.91 -8.20 1.79
CA ALA A 45 5.86 -7.15 2.12
C ALA A 45 5.18 -5.77 2.23
N GLU A 46 4.26 -5.43 1.32
CA GLU A 46 3.45 -4.21 1.37
C GLU A 46 2.54 -4.18 2.62
N ALA A 47 1.96 -5.32 2.98
CA ALA A 47 1.13 -5.43 4.19
C ALA A 47 1.97 -5.23 5.47
N TYR A 48 3.18 -5.79 5.52
CA TYR A 48 4.09 -5.67 6.65
C TYR A 48 4.63 -4.24 6.84
N THR A 49 5.02 -3.61 5.73
CA THR A 49 5.61 -2.26 5.75
C THR A 49 4.57 -1.14 5.79
N TYR A 50 3.30 -1.42 5.50
CA TYR A 50 2.22 -0.45 5.28
C TYR A 50 2.47 0.48 4.08
N ARG A 51 3.31 0.08 3.12
CA ARG A 51 3.66 0.84 1.91
C ARG A 51 3.01 0.26 0.68
N ALA A 52 2.98 1.04 -0.40
CA ALA A 52 2.81 0.56 -1.77
C ALA A 52 4.19 0.55 -2.44
N PHE A 53 4.60 -0.55 -3.09
CA PHE A 53 5.91 -0.59 -3.73
C PHE A 53 5.85 -0.17 -5.19
N ILE A 54 4.89 -0.67 -5.93
CA ILE A 54 4.67 -0.25 -7.32
C ILE A 54 3.43 0.64 -7.38
N SER A 55 3.39 1.51 -8.37
CA SER A 55 2.25 2.42 -8.61
C SER A 55 0.93 1.66 -8.65
N GLN A 56 0.02 2.04 -7.77
CA GLN A 56 -1.31 1.46 -7.63
C GLN A 56 -2.31 2.53 -7.19
N ALA A 57 -3.56 2.42 -7.65
CA ALA A 57 -4.58 3.39 -7.32
C ALA A 57 -5.40 2.94 -6.10
N TRP A 58 -5.64 3.89 -5.21
CA TRP A 58 -6.35 3.70 -3.97
C TRP A 58 -7.53 4.64 -3.84
N ARG A 59 -8.57 4.16 -3.18
CA ARG A 59 -9.73 4.94 -2.76
C ARG A 59 -9.81 4.93 -1.24
N LEU A 60 -9.78 6.12 -0.66
CA LEU A 60 -10.01 6.35 0.75
C LEU A 60 -11.40 6.94 0.93
N THR A 61 -12.25 6.34 1.77
CA THR A 61 -13.57 6.86 2.12
C THR A 61 -13.60 7.32 3.57
N LEU A 62 -14.23 8.49 3.82
CA LEU A 62 -14.36 9.10 5.14
C LEU A 62 -15.82 9.52 5.36
N ASP A 63 -16.23 9.60 6.63
CA ASP A 63 -17.57 10.04 7.01
C ASP A 63 -17.68 11.57 7.19
N ARG A 64 -16.56 12.27 7.15
CA ARG A 64 -16.44 13.73 7.24
C ARG A 64 -15.03 14.17 6.84
N PHE A 65 -14.85 15.47 6.59
CA PHE A 65 -13.53 16.05 6.46
C PHE A 65 -12.92 16.33 7.84
N PRO A 66 -11.82 15.67 8.23
CA PRO A 66 -11.03 16.08 9.40
C PRO A 66 -10.16 17.29 9.04
N SER A 67 -9.54 17.91 10.06
CA SER A 67 -8.60 19.02 9.87
C SER A 67 -7.40 18.64 9.00
N GLU A 68 -6.90 17.42 9.19
CA GLU A 68 -5.83 16.81 8.39
C GLU A 68 -6.26 15.43 7.92
N ILE A 69 -5.97 15.10 6.68
CA ILE A 69 -6.22 13.77 6.12
C ILE A 69 -4.88 13.15 5.78
N TRP A 70 -4.58 12.04 6.40
CA TRP A 70 -3.39 11.26 6.11
C TRP A 70 -3.70 10.22 5.05
N LEU A 71 -2.87 10.13 4.01
CA LEU A 71 -3.05 9.19 2.92
C LEU A 71 -2.28 7.90 3.20
N PRO A 72 -2.97 6.77 3.40
CA PRO A 72 -2.33 5.48 3.63
C PRO A 72 -1.47 5.02 2.45
N ARG A 73 -0.60 4.04 2.71
CA ARG A 73 0.21 3.36 1.70
C ARG A 73 1.23 4.27 0.98
N PRO A 74 2.06 5.06 1.70
CA PRO A 74 3.11 5.87 1.06
C PRO A 74 4.10 4.99 0.24
N PRO A 75 4.89 5.65 -0.62
CA PRO A 75 4.90 7.08 -0.91
C PRO A 75 3.74 7.52 -1.80
N LEU A 76 3.27 8.75 -1.62
CA LEU A 76 2.24 9.34 -2.46
C LEU A 76 2.83 9.77 -3.80
N LEU A 77 2.20 9.36 -4.90
CA LEU A 77 2.53 9.83 -6.24
C LEU A 77 1.65 11.03 -6.63
N SER A 78 0.34 10.89 -6.50
CA SER A 78 -0.60 11.95 -6.85
C SER A 78 -1.95 11.77 -6.19
N VAL A 79 -2.66 12.87 -5.95
CA VAL A 79 -4.09 12.88 -5.61
C VAL A 79 -4.87 13.12 -6.90
N THR A 80 -5.72 12.18 -7.27
CA THR A 80 -6.50 12.25 -8.51
C THR A 80 -7.74 13.12 -8.34
N THR A 81 -8.55 12.80 -7.33
CA THR A 81 -9.80 13.54 -7.04
C THR A 81 -10.13 13.47 -5.55
N ILE A 82 -10.74 14.55 -5.05
CA ILE A 82 -11.41 14.58 -3.76
C ILE A 82 -12.88 14.90 -4.04
N GLN A 83 -13.77 13.98 -3.70
CA GLN A 83 -15.20 14.12 -3.92
C GLN A 83 -15.94 14.03 -2.59
N TYR A 84 -17.10 14.63 -2.52
CA TYR A 84 -17.99 14.53 -1.37
C TYR A 84 -19.45 14.60 -1.82
N VAL A 85 -20.34 14.05 -1.01
CA VAL A 85 -21.77 14.20 -1.19
C VAL A 85 -22.21 15.44 -0.43
N ASP A 86 -22.81 16.42 -1.11
CA ASP A 86 -23.30 17.65 -0.50
C ASP A 86 -24.63 17.44 0.26
N THR A 87 -25.15 18.48 0.88
CA THR A 87 -26.40 18.44 1.66
C THR A 87 -27.61 18.03 0.84
N ASP A 88 -27.61 18.29 -0.46
CA ASP A 88 -28.68 17.96 -1.40
C ASP A 88 -28.57 16.50 -1.92
N GLY A 89 -27.46 15.82 -1.57
CA GLY A 89 -27.22 14.44 -2.01
C GLY A 89 -26.49 14.35 -3.36
N VAL A 90 -25.96 15.45 -3.88
CA VAL A 90 -25.23 15.49 -5.14
C VAL A 90 -23.72 15.30 -4.86
N THR A 91 -23.07 14.49 -5.69
CA THR A 91 -21.62 14.32 -5.62
C THR A 91 -20.92 15.51 -6.22
N GLN A 92 -20.12 16.19 -5.41
CA GLN A 92 -19.31 17.36 -5.78
C GLN A 92 -17.83 17.00 -5.76
N THR A 93 -17.03 17.73 -6.54
CA THR A 93 -15.57 17.60 -6.52
C THR A 93 -14.96 18.83 -5.84
N VAL A 94 -14.07 18.60 -4.86
CA VAL A 94 -13.33 19.67 -4.20
C VAL A 94 -12.28 20.23 -5.16
N ALA A 95 -12.31 21.54 -5.40
CA ALA A 95 -11.33 22.20 -6.24
C ALA A 95 -9.92 22.09 -5.63
N SER A 96 -8.90 21.87 -6.47
CA SER A 96 -7.50 21.73 -6.03
C SER A 96 -6.96 22.99 -5.31
N SER A 97 -7.59 24.15 -5.52
CA SER A 97 -7.27 25.40 -4.82
C SER A 97 -7.76 25.48 -3.37
N VAL A 98 -8.55 24.49 -2.92
CA VAL A 98 -9.09 24.44 -1.54
C VAL A 98 -8.16 23.71 -0.60
N TYR A 99 -7.32 22.82 -1.11
CA TYR A 99 -6.46 21.97 -0.29
C TYR A 99 -5.00 22.00 -0.76
N ARG A 100 -4.12 21.68 0.17
CA ARG A 100 -2.68 21.50 -0.06
C ARG A 100 -2.31 20.05 0.17
N VAL A 101 -1.45 19.54 -0.72
CA VAL A 101 -0.84 18.20 -0.59
C VAL A 101 0.57 18.36 -0.06
N THR A 102 0.88 17.74 1.08
CA THR A 102 2.24 17.62 1.62
C THR A 102 2.75 16.22 1.39
N ALA A 103 3.44 16.01 0.26
CA ALA A 103 3.96 14.71 -0.16
C ALA A 103 5.31 14.35 0.50
N ASN A 104 6.03 15.33 1.04
CA ASN A 104 7.35 15.12 1.67
C ASN A 104 7.28 14.44 3.04
N SER A 105 6.08 14.26 3.60
CA SER A 105 5.87 13.47 4.81
C SER A 105 5.42 12.06 4.46
N GLU A 106 5.82 11.08 5.25
CA GLU A 106 5.35 9.72 5.11
C GLU A 106 4.62 9.30 6.41
N PRO A 107 3.33 9.08 6.33
CA PRO A 107 2.43 9.23 5.17
C PRO A 107 2.20 10.70 4.75
N ALA A 108 1.82 10.89 3.48
CA ALA A 108 1.47 12.20 2.95
C ALA A 108 0.21 12.77 3.60
N ARG A 109 0.12 14.10 3.68
CA ARG A 109 -0.99 14.81 4.32
C ARG A 109 -1.73 15.70 3.33
N LEU A 110 -3.05 15.76 3.49
CA LEU A 110 -3.90 16.76 2.89
C LEU A 110 -4.39 17.71 3.99
N THR A 111 -4.19 18.99 3.78
CA THR A 111 -4.65 20.06 4.67
C THR A 111 -5.41 21.11 3.87
N VAL A 112 -6.26 21.87 4.53
CA VAL A 112 -6.93 23.01 3.90
C VAL A 112 -5.91 24.10 3.58
N GLU A 113 -6.05 24.76 2.44
CA GLU A 113 -5.21 25.91 2.06
C GLU A 113 -5.56 27.13 2.92
N TYR A 114 -4.60 28.06 3.06
CA TYR A 114 -4.78 29.28 3.86
C TYR A 114 -6.05 30.05 3.46
N ASN A 115 -6.82 30.52 4.43
CA ASN A 115 -8.11 31.19 4.26
C ASN A 115 -9.17 30.38 3.47
N LYS A 116 -9.07 29.06 3.44
CA LYS A 116 -10.09 28.16 2.91
C LYS A 116 -10.67 27.28 4.00
N SER A 117 -11.77 26.63 3.69
CA SER A 117 -12.41 25.63 4.54
C SER A 117 -12.85 24.44 3.70
N TRP A 118 -12.90 23.27 4.33
CA TRP A 118 -13.53 22.13 3.69
C TRP A 118 -15.03 22.43 3.47
N PRO A 119 -15.60 21.99 2.34
CA PRO A 119 -17.05 22.07 2.14
C PRO A 119 -17.77 21.22 3.20
N THR A 120 -19.03 21.55 3.44
CA THR A 120 -19.89 20.81 4.37
C THR A 120 -20.48 19.59 3.65
N PRO A 121 -20.06 18.37 4.00
CA PRO A 121 -20.62 17.16 3.41
C PRO A 121 -21.97 16.82 4.10
N ARG A 122 -22.77 16.02 3.42
CA ARG A 122 -23.96 15.41 4.00
C ARG A 122 -23.56 14.52 5.19
N ASN A 123 -24.36 14.53 6.25
CA ASN A 123 -24.08 13.72 7.44
C ASN A 123 -24.54 12.25 7.23
N VAL A 124 -23.78 11.54 6.39
CA VAL A 124 -23.93 10.11 6.11
C VAL A 124 -22.56 9.43 6.12
N THR A 125 -22.52 8.12 6.27
CA THR A 125 -21.28 7.34 6.19
C THR A 125 -20.69 7.41 4.78
N GLU A 126 -19.34 7.40 4.71
CA GLU A 126 -18.58 7.39 3.44
C GLU A 126 -18.91 8.54 2.47
N CYS A 127 -19.33 9.69 3.02
CA CYS A 127 -19.70 10.85 2.21
C CYS A 127 -18.51 11.56 1.55
N VAL A 128 -17.28 11.28 1.94
CA VAL A 128 -16.06 11.82 1.32
C VAL A 128 -15.26 10.69 0.70
N THR A 129 -14.84 10.89 -0.55
CA THR A 129 -14.04 9.92 -1.32
C THR A 129 -12.79 10.59 -1.86
N ILE A 130 -11.64 10.03 -1.58
CA ILE A 130 -10.34 10.50 -2.06
C ILE A 130 -9.72 9.39 -2.92
N ASN A 131 -9.53 9.68 -4.20
CA ASN A 131 -8.82 8.80 -5.12
C ASN A 131 -7.39 9.31 -5.30
N TYR A 132 -6.41 8.44 -5.12
CA TYR A 132 -5.01 8.79 -5.21
C TYR A 132 -4.19 7.62 -5.71
N THR A 133 -2.98 7.90 -6.17
CA THR A 133 -1.99 6.92 -6.61
C THR A 133 -0.81 6.94 -5.65
N ALA A 134 -0.38 5.76 -5.23
CA ALA A 134 0.74 5.57 -4.31
C ALA A 134 1.69 4.47 -4.82
N GLY A 135 2.94 4.55 -4.39
CA GLY A 135 4.03 3.64 -4.77
C GLY A 135 5.29 4.41 -5.15
N TYR A 136 6.41 3.71 -5.35
CA TYR A 136 7.67 4.32 -5.76
C TYR A 136 7.71 4.66 -7.26
N GLY A 137 6.69 4.28 -8.02
CA GLY A 137 6.57 4.53 -9.46
C GLY A 137 6.20 3.27 -10.23
N THR A 138 6.27 3.35 -11.55
CA THR A 138 6.00 2.22 -12.45
C THR A 138 7.26 1.41 -12.78
N ASN A 139 8.45 1.96 -12.46
CA ASN A 139 9.71 1.27 -12.69
C ASN A 139 10.07 0.38 -11.48
N PRO A 140 10.27 -0.94 -11.67
CA PRO A 140 10.70 -1.85 -10.61
C PRO A 140 11.96 -1.40 -9.85
N THR A 141 12.92 -0.78 -10.55
CA THR A 141 14.18 -0.31 -9.95
C THR A 141 14.04 0.90 -9.03
N ALA A 142 12.88 1.57 -9.04
CA ALA A 142 12.59 2.65 -8.09
C ALA A 142 12.21 2.13 -6.69
N VAL A 143 11.87 0.85 -6.58
CA VAL A 143 11.56 0.21 -5.29
C VAL A 143 12.86 0.00 -4.52
N PRO A 144 12.91 0.31 -3.20
CA PRO A 144 14.09 0.09 -2.38
C PRO A 144 14.61 -1.34 -2.50
N GLU A 145 15.94 -1.48 -2.58
CA GLU A 145 16.58 -2.77 -2.82
C GLU A 145 16.29 -3.77 -1.70
N GLU A 146 16.17 -3.29 -0.45
CA GLU A 146 15.80 -4.12 0.70
C GLU A 146 14.43 -4.77 0.52
N ALA A 147 13.47 -4.05 -0.07
CA ALA A 147 12.16 -4.60 -0.37
C ALA A 147 12.22 -5.63 -1.50
N ARG A 148 13.01 -5.36 -2.54
CA ARG A 148 13.20 -6.28 -3.67
C ARG A 148 13.86 -7.57 -3.22
N GLN A 149 14.94 -7.48 -2.44
CA GLN A 149 15.64 -8.63 -1.88
C GLN A 149 14.74 -9.45 -0.93
N ALA A 150 13.96 -8.78 -0.08
CA ALA A 150 13.01 -9.46 0.79
C ALA A 150 11.94 -10.24 0.00
N ILE A 151 11.47 -9.68 -1.13
CA ILE A 151 10.52 -10.36 -2.03
C ILE A 151 11.16 -11.60 -2.65
N ILE A 152 12.41 -11.51 -3.12
CA ILE A 152 13.17 -12.66 -3.67
C ILE A 152 13.30 -13.76 -2.62
N LEU A 153 13.73 -13.41 -1.40
CA LEU A 153 13.89 -14.36 -0.31
C LEU A 153 12.58 -15.05 0.06
N MET A 154 11.47 -14.29 0.15
CA MET A 154 10.16 -14.88 0.43
C MET A 154 9.68 -15.80 -0.67
N ALA A 155 9.84 -15.38 -1.94
CA ALA A 155 9.44 -16.18 -3.09
C ALA A 155 10.25 -17.50 -3.17
N GLY A 156 11.55 -17.41 -2.90
CA GLY A 156 12.43 -18.58 -2.86
C GLY A 156 12.08 -19.55 -1.75
N GLU A 157 11.92 -19.06 -0.53
CA GLU A 157 11.54 -19.89 0.62
C GLU A 157 10.21 -20.62 0.38
N TRP A 158 9.23 -19.95 -0.23
CA TRP A 158 7.93 -20.57 -0.52
C TRP A 158 8.00 -21.54 -1.71
N PHE A 159 8.95 -21.34 -2.62
CA PHE A 159 9.20 -22.25 -3.73
C PHE A 159 9.86 -23.54 -3.24
N ASP A 160 10.88 -23.44 -2.38
CA ASP A 160 11.62 -24.60 -1.85
C ASP A 160 10.81 -25.39 -0.82
N HIS A 161 9.90 -24.71 -0.09
CA HIS A 161 9.12 -25.31 1.00
C HIS A 161 7.60 -25.17 0.79
N PRO A 162 7.02 -25.74 -0.27
CA PRO A 162 5.59 -25.61 -0.58
C PRO A 162 4.66 -26.27 0.45
N ALA A 163 5.19 -27.18 1.29
CA ALA A 163 4.43 -28.06 2.18
C ALA A 163 4.52 -27.66 3.66
N ASN A 164 4.88 -26.43 4.02
CA ASN A 164 4.91 -25.98 5.42
C ASN A 164 3.57 -26.11 6.18
N ALA A 165 2.54 -26.65 5.53
CA ALA A 165 1.24 -26.92 6.13
C ALA A 165 1.15 -28.31 6.79
N SER A 166 2.12 -29.22 6.58
CA SER A 166 1.98 -30.64 7.00
C SER A 166 2.63 -30.98 8.34
N ASP A 167 3.55 -30.16 8.88
CA ASP A 167 4.33 -30.52 10.06
C ASP A 167 3.92 -29.80 11.36
N GLY A 168 2.74 -29.19 11.42
CA GLY A 168 2.26 -28.54 12.65
C GLY A 168 3.08 -27.31 13.07
N MET A 169 4.09 -26.91 12.31
CA MET A 169 4.78 -25.65 12.53
C MET A 169 3.94 -24.49 11.99
N PRO A 170 3.78 -23.39 12.76
CA PRO A 170 3.12 -22.21 12.24
C PRO A 170 3.86 -21.75 11.00
N VAL A 171 3.15 -21.65 9.86
CA VAL A 171 3.67 -21.09 8.62
C VAL A 171 4.25 -19.72 8.96
N LYS A 172 5.57 -19.60 9.02
CA LYS A 172 6.23 -18.30 9.13
C LYS A 172 5.90 -17.55 7.85
N THR A 173 5.00 -16.61 7.97
CA THR A 173 4.48 -15.85 6.84
C THR A 173 5.54 -14.95 6.19
N ILE A 174 6.63 -14.65 6.89
CA ILE A 174 7.80 -13.92 6.40
C ILE A 174 9.05 -14.57 7.00
N PRO A 175 10.03 -14.99 6.19
CA PRO A 175 11.33 -15.45 6.68
C PRO A 175 12.00 -14.36 7.55
N HIS A 176 12.71 -14.77 8.58
CA HIS A 176 13.29 -13.82 9.55
C HIS A 176 14.27 -12.81 8.91
N ASN A 177 15.06 -13.27 7.94
CA ASN A 177 15.97 -12.42 7.17
C ASN A 177 15.22 -11.39 6.30
N ALA A 178 14.13 -11.81 5.64
CA ALA A 178 13.28 -10.92 4.86
C ALA A 178 12.54 -9.91 5.77
N GLU A 179 12.08 -10.36 6.94
CA GLU A 179 11.45 -9.47 7.94
C GLU A 179 12.40 -8.38 8.40
N TRP A 180 13.66 -8.73 8.64
CA TRP A 180 14.69 -7.78 9.08
C TRP A 180 14.96 -6.70 8.03
N MET A 181 15.04 -7.07 6.74
CA MET A 181 15.18 -6.11 5.64
C MET A 181 13.97 -5.18 5.53
N LEU A 182 12.76 -5.70 5.68
CA LEU A 182 11.53 -4.90 5.61
C LEU A 182 11.33 -4.00 6.83
N HIS A 183 11.98 -4.29 7.95
CA HIS A 183 11.78 -3.54 9.18
C HIS A 183 12.19 -2.06 9.04
N SER A 184 13.27 -1.77 8.31
CA SER A 184 13.75 -0.40 8.03
C SER A 184 12.74 0.42 7.22
N LEU A 185 11.94 -0.24 6.39
CA LEU A 185 10.92 0.38 5.53
C LEU A 185 9.56 0.50 6.20
N ARG A 186 9.40 -0.15 7.36
CA ARG A 186 8.11 -0.21 8.05
C ARG A 186 7.74 1.16 8.62
N LEU A 187 6.53 1.61 8.32
CA LEU A 187 5.97 2.77 9.00
C LEU A 187 5.77 2.45 10.49
N GLY A 188 6.28 3.30 11.35
CA GLY A 188 6.23 3.10 12.79
C GLY A 188 4.80 2.93 13.30
N LYS A 189 4.62 2.09 14.32
CA LYS A 189 3.31 1.89 15.00
C LYS A 189 2.72 3.18 15.62
N GLY A 190 3.50 4.26 15.68
CA GLY A 190 3.11 5.55 16.25
C GLY A 190 2.51 6.53 15.25
N VAL A 191 2.37 6.18 13.98
CA VAL A 191 1.55 6.96 13.06
C VAL A 191 0.10 6.63 13.39
N ALA A 192 -0.40 7.20 14.47
CA ALA A 192 -1.83 7.30 14.70
C ALA A 192 -2.36 8.07 13.48
N TRP A 193 -3.02 7.35 12.59
CA TRP A 193 -3.74 7.92 11.46
C TRP A 193 -4.77 8.87 12.06
N ALA A 194 -4.49 10.19 12.08
CA ALA A 194 -5.39 11.16 12.68
C ALA A 194 -6.77 11.04 12.03
N GLY A 195 -7.74 10.52 12.78
CA GLY A 195 -9.07 10.19 12.29
C GLY A 195 -9.27 8.72 11.89
N LEU A 196 -8.23 7.87 11.92
CA LEU A 196 -8.38 6.43 11.88
C LEU A 196 -8.41 5.87 13.29
N PRO A 197 -9.36 5.00 13.62
CA PRO A 197 -9.19 4.14 14.78
C PRO A 197 -7.85 3.43 14.60
N ALA A 198 -7.05 3.37 15.66
CA ALA A 198 -5.86 2.55 15.67
C ALA A 198 -6.29 1.17 15.15
N TYR A 199 -5.88 0.81 13.94
CA TYR A 199 -6.02 -0.56 13.50
C TYR A 199 -5.10 -1.34 14.42
N GLU A 200 -5.68 -1.86 15.48
CA GLU A 200 -5.12 -3.03 16.12
C GLU A 200 -5.07 -4.08 15.03
N LEU A 201 -3.88 -4.25 14.47
CA LEU A 201 -3.57 -5.43 13.70
C LEU A 201 -3.72 -6.59 14.67
N VAL A 202 -4.92 -7.13 14.67
CA VAL A 202 -5.17 -8.42 15.27
C VAL A 202 -4.25 -9.40 14.55
N SER A 203 -3.13 -9.68 15.19
CA SER A 203 -2.36 -10.87 14.92
C SER A 203 -3.24 -12.05 15.31
N LYS A 204 -3.90 -12.65 14.34
CA LYS A 204 -4.35 -14.02 14.40
C LYS A 204 -3.56 -14.83 13.41
#